data_4df2128b288460f33440a14f939f5817
#
_entry.id   4df2128b288460f33440a14f939f5817
#
_cell.length_a   1.000
_cell.length_b   1.000
_cell.length_c   1.000
_cell.angle_alpha   90.00
_cell.angle_beta   90.00
_cell.angle_gamma   90.00
#
_symmetry.space_group_name_H-M   'P 1'
#
loop_
_entity.id
_entity.type
_entity.pdbx_description
1 polymer ?
#
loop_
_entity_poly.entity_id
_entity_poly.type
_entity_poly.pdbx_seq_one_letter_code
_entity_poly.pdbx_strand_id
1 'polypeptide(L)'
;MKQGGITLSFIEPMMALRARELPVGNWLYEMKFDGYRALAFKAGSEVRLLSRNRTLFNDNYPRLVDSLKVLKPKSCTLDGEIAALDQQGRSSFQLLQSYGIRKGIPLVYYAFDLLSLDGTDLRSQPLVERRELLSKLLKQAPENIKFSEELQGTKEELLQVARQFHLEGLIAKRRGSNYEAGRRSGAWVKVKLTQEQEFVIGGYTPPEGSRKYLGALLVGYYGQDRLLFAGRVGTGFSEKALAVLYDGLQKIRRSTCPFVNLPERRTGRWGLGITATVMKRCTWVEPMLVAQIKFTEWTDDGQLRQPVFLGLRSDKHARGVVRE
;
A
#
# COMPACT_ATOMS: atom_id res chain seq x y z
N MET A 1 -12.70 -9.25 -42.00
CA MET A 1 -12.31 -8.05 -41.27
C MET A 1 -11.75 -8.49 -39.93
N LYS A 2 -10.43 -8.39 -39.72
CA LYS A 2 -9.80 -8.70 -38.41
C LYS A 2 -10.12 -7.53 -37.46
N GLN A 3 -10.95 -7.75 -36.45
CA GLN A 3 -11.06 -6.84 -35.31
C GLN A 3 -9.70 -6.84 -34.63
N GLY A 4 -8.99 -5.73 -34.73
CA GLY A 4 -7.76 -5.50 -33.97
C GLY A 4 -8.10 -5.43 -32.49
N GLY A 5 -7.97 -6.55 -31.79
CA GLY A 5 -8.11 -6.60 -30.34
C GLY A 5 -7.06 -5.69 -29.71
N ILE A 6 -7.47 -4.68 -28.96
CA ILE A 6 -6.57 -3.86 -28.14
C ILE A 6 -5.95 -4.80 -27.11
N THR A 7 -4.68 -5.15 -27.31
CA THR A 7 -3.95 -5.99 -26.34
C THR A 7 -3.66 -5.11 -25.11
N LEU A 8 -4.41 -5.33 -24.03
CA LEU A 8 -4.19 -4.69 -22.74
C LEU A 8 -2.92 -5.29 -22.10
N SER A 9 -1.74 -4.82 -22.53
CA SER A 9 -0.48 -5.22 -21.89
C SER A 9 -0.33 -4.49 -20.55
N PHE A 10 0.08 -5.22 -19.51
CA PHE A 10 0.32 -4.65 -18.20
C PHE A 10 1.45 -3.61 -18.27
N ILE A 11 1.21 -2.44 -17.66
CA ILE A 11 2.20 -1.37 -17.50
C ILE A 11 2.70 -1.41 -16.05
N GLU A 12 3.99 -1.53 -15.84
CA GLU A 12 4.55 -1.46 -14.49
C GLU A 12 4.40 -0.04 -13.93
N PRO A 13 3.80 0.12 -12.73
CA PRO A 13 3.60 1.44 -12.15
C PRO A 13 4.92 2.18 -11.90
N MET A 14 4.96 3.47 -12.29
CA MET A 14 6.03 4.38 -11.87
C MET A 14 6.02 4.55 -10.35
N MET A 15 7.20 4.57 -9.71
CA MET A 15 7.33 4.56 -8.26
C MET A 15 7.84 5.89 -7.70
N ALA A 16 7.23 6.37 -6.61
CA ALA A 16 7.71 7.54 -5.89
C ALA A 16 8.93 7.18 -5.02
N LEU A 17 9.97 8.03 -5.08
CA LEU A 17 11.12 7.97 -4.18
C LEU A 17 10.71 8.53 -2.81
N ARG A 18 11.20 7.93 -1.72
CA ARG A 18 11.00 8.49 -0.38
C ARG A 18 11.88 9.75 -0.21
N ALA A 19 11.27 10.83 0.26
CA ALA A 19 11.96 12.06 0.62
C ALA A 19 11.65 12.41 2.08
N ARG A 20 12.56 13.12 2.72
CA ARG A 20 12.36 13.65 4.08
C ARG A 20 11.51 14.92 4.05
N GLU A 21 11.62 15.68 2.97
CA GLU A 21 10.96 16.97 2.78
C GLU A 21 10.29 17.05 1.42
N LEU A 22 9.25 17.89 1.33
CA LEU A 22 8.65 18.23 0.06
C LEU A 22 9.64 19.06 -0.78
N PRO A 23 9.87 18.70 -2.05
CA PRO A 23 10.64 19.52 -2.97
C PRO A 23 9.92 20.84 -3.25
N VAL A 24 10.65 21.87 -3.62
CA VAL A 24 10.12 23.17 -4.03
C VAL A 24 10.36 23.42 -5.52
N GLY A 25 9.61 24.35 -6.12
CA GLY A 25 9.74 24.73 -7.53
C GLY A 25 8.62 24.10 -8.40
N ASN A 26 8.98 23.56 -9.57
CA ASN A 26 8.00 23.09 -10.56
C ASN A 26 7.43 21.71 -10.23
N TRP A 27 6.74 21.60 -9.07
CA TRP A 27 6.09 20.42 -8.57
C TRP A 27 4.61 20.64 -8.36
N LEU A 28 3.83 19.58 -8.47
CA LEU A 28 2.46 19.52 -7.98
C LEU A 28 2.40 18.59 -6.76
N TYR A 29 1.47 18.83 -5.87
CA TYR A 29 1.34 18.08 -4.62
C TYR A 29 -0.04 17.43 -4.54
N GLU A 30 -0.08 16.19 -4.10
CA GLU A 30 -1.30 15.42 -3.91
C GLU A 30 -1.31 14.76 -2.53
N MET A 31 -2.50 14.41 -2.04
CA MET A 31 -2.61 13.54 -0.87
C MET A 31 -2.02 12.17 -1.18
N LYS A 32 -1.28 11.62 -0.22
CA LYS A 32 -0.93 10.20 -0.24
C LYS A 32 -2.08 9.40 0.37
N PHE A 33 -2.84 8.75 -0.50
CA PHE A 33 -3.93 7.87 -0.07
C PHE A 33 -3.38 6.60 0.57
N ASP A 34 -4.07 6.15 1.62
CA ASP A 34 -3.79 4.91 2.33
C ASP A 34 -4.69 3.79 1.78
N GLY A 35 -4.16 2.99 0.83
CA GLY A 35 -4.94 2.02 0.11
C GLY A 35 -4.14 1.00 -0.69
N TYR A 36 -4.76 0.46 -1.74
CA TYR A 36 -4.13 -0.40 -2.74
C TYR A 36 -3.97 0.34 -4.07
N ARG A 37 -2.74 0.52 -4.52
CA ARG A 37 -2.49 1.02 -5.87
C ARG A 37 -2.98 0.03 -6.90
N ALA A 38 -3.77 0.52 -7.84
CA ALA A 38 -4.31 -0.27 -8.92
C ALA A 38 -4.27 0.47 -10.26
N LEU A 39 -3.89 -0.26 -11.30
CA LEU A 39 -4.06 0.17 -12.67
C LEU A 39 -5.41 -0.32 -13.17
N ALA A 40 -6.22 0.59 -13.68
CA ALA A 40 -7.49 0.28 -14.32
C ALA A 40 -7.32 0.31 -15.84
N PHE A 41 -7.46 -0.85 -16.47
CA PHE A 41 -7.45 -1.01 -17.91
C PHE A 41 -8.88 -1.18 -18.40
N LYS A 42 -9.34 -0.31 -19.28
CA LYS A 42 -10.65 -0.37 -19.92
C LYS A 42 -10.51 -0.55 -21.42
N ALA A 43 -11.24 -1.50 -22.00
CA ALA A 43 -11.38 -1.70 -23.44
C ALA A 43 -12.83 -2.11 -23.76
N GLY A 44 -13.61 -1.20 -24.34
CA GLY A 44 -15.05 -1.38 -24.50
C GLY A 44 -15.74 -1.60 -23.16
N SER A 45 -16.42 -2.73 -23.01
CA SER A 45 -17.07 -3.17 -21.78
C SER A 45 -16.15 -3.96 -20.83
N GLU A 46 -14.97 -4.36 -21.29
CA GLU A 46 -14.00 -5.08 -20.47
C GLU A 46 -13.22 -4.09 -19.57
N VAL A 47 -13.14 -4.42 -18.28
CA VAL A 47 -12.31 -3.70 -17.31
C VAL A 47 -11.49 -4.70 -16.53
N ARG A 48 -10.18 -4.42 -16.39
CA ARG A 48 -9.27 -5.13 -15.49
C ARG A 48 -8.68 -4.15 -14.51
N LEU A 49 -8.87 -4.43 -13.24
CA LEU A 49 -8.29 -3.66 -12.13
C LEU A 49 -7.15 -4.50 -11.55
N LEU A 50 -5.91 -4.08 -11.79
CA LEU A 50 -4.71 -4.86 -11.46
C LEU A 50 -3.86 -4.13 -10.42
N SER A 51 -3.44 -4.85 -9.37
CA SER A 51 -2.44 -4.35 -8.43
C SER A 51 -1.07 -4.13 -9.09
N ARG A 52 -0.15 -3.48 -8.38
CA ARG A 52 1.25 -3.34 -8.79
C ARG A 52 1.90 -4.68 -9.15
N ASN A 53 1.53 -5.76 -8.49
CA ASN A 53 2.04 -7.11 -8.71
C ASN A 53 1.14 -7.97 -9.60
N ARG A 54 0.31 -7.34 -10.43
CA ARG A 54 -0.59 -7.99 -11.39
C ARG A 54 -1.71 -8.84 -10.77
N THR A 55 -1.95 -8.71 -9.47
CA THR A 55 -3.11 -9.37 -8.82
C THR A 55 -4.39 -8.73 -9.37
N LEU A 56 -5.30 -9.55 -9.87
CA LEU A 56 -6.60 -9.09 -10.36
C LEU A 56 -7.53 -8.79 -9.17
N PHE A 57 -8.06 -7.57 -9.12
CA PHE A 57 -8.94 -7.07 -8.06
C PHE A 57 -10.43 -7.04 -8.44
N ASN A 58 -10.79 -7.54 -9.62
CA ASN A 58 -12.16 -7.44 -10.12
C ASN A 58 -13.17 -8.05 -9.15
N ASP A 59 -12.91 -9.24 -8.64
CA ASP A 59 -13.80 -9.95 -7.72
C ASP A 59 -13.82 -9.32 -6.32
N ASN A 60 -12.72 -8.67 -5.93
CA ASN A 60 -12.63 -7.98 -4.66
C ASN A 60 -13.41 -6.66 -4.64
N TYR A 61 -13.47 -5.95 -5.80
CA TYR A 61 -14.04 -4.61 -5.91
C TYR A 61 -15.01 -4.48 -7.10
N PRO A 62 -16.05 -5.32 -7.21
CA PRO A 62 -16.94 -5.35 -8.37
C PRO A 62 -17.64 -4.00 -8.64
N ARG A 63 -18.03 -3.25 -7.60
CA ARG A 63 -18.63 -1.93 -7.74
C ARG A 63 -17.71 -0.90 -8.40
N LEU A 64 -16.40 -0.95 -8.15
CA LEU A 64 -15.44 -0.08 -8.84
C LEU A 64 -15.28 -0.50 -10.30
N VAL A 65 -15.26 -1.80 -10.57
CA VAL A 65 -15.21 -2.33 -11.94
C VAL A 65 -16.42 -1.87 -12.74
N ASP A 66 -17.63 -1.94 -12.18
CA ASP A 66 -18.85 -1.49 -12.86
C ASP A 66 -18.83 0.03 -13.10
N SER A 67 -18.32 0.81 -12.15
CA SER A 67 -18.17 2.25 -12.32
C SER A 67 -17.11 2.62 -13.37
N LEU A 68 -16.06 1.84 -13.51
CA LEU A 68 -15.05 2.04 -14.55
C LEU A 68 -15.57 1.66 -15.96
N LYS A 69 -16.48 0.67 -16.08
CA LYS A 69 -17.09 0.27 -17.35
C LYS A 69 -17.86 1.42 -18.01
N VAL A 70 -18.54 2.24 -17.22
CA VAL A 70 -19.40 3.32 -17.75
C VAL A 70 -18.65 4.61 -18.08
N LEU A 71 -17.33 4.68 -17.88
CA LEU A 71 -16.53 5.80 -18.36
C LEU A 71 -16.64 5.93 -19.88
N LYS A 72 -16.73 7.18 -20.36
CA LYS A 72 -16.98 7.50 -21.77
C LYS A 72 -15.99 6.96 -22.79
N PRO A 73 -14.65 6.99 -22.57
CA PRO A 73 -13.69 6.54 -23.55
C PRO A 73 -13.90 5.08 -23.96
N LYS A 74 -13.67 4.75 -25.22
CA LYS A 74 -13.67 3.36 -25.72
C LYS A 74 -12.57 2.55 -25.04
N SER A 75 -11.40 3.16 -24.82
CA SER A 75 -10.31 2.54 -24.09
C SER A 75 -9.53 3.57 -23.29
N CYS A 76 -9.10 3.21 -22.08
CA CYS A 76 -8.18 4.01 -21.28
C CYS A 76 -7.42 3.15 -20.27
N THR A 77 -6.25 3.64 -19.87
CA THR A 77 -5.49 3.08 -18.76
C THR A 77 -5.27 4.17 -17.71
N LEU A 78 -5.82 3.96 -16.53
CA LEU A 78 -5.70 4.85 -15.38
C LEU A 78 -4.73 4.26 -14.36
N ASP A 79 -3.95 5.12 -13.71
CA ASP A 79 -3.17 4.77 -12.53
C ASP A 79 -3.79 5.48 -11.32
N GLY A 80 -4.07 4.71 -10.27
CA GLY A 80 -4.82 5.24 -9.13
C GLY A 80 -4.63 4.41 -7.86
N GLU A 81 -5.37 4.82 -6.83
CA GLU A 81 -5.40 4.14 -5.53
C GLU A 81 -6.84 3.76 -5.18
N ILE A 82 -7.06 2.49 -4.80
CA ILE A 82 -8.31 2.03 -4.20
C ILE A 82 -8.24 2.36 -2.72
N ALA A 83 -9.16 3.17 -2.21
CA ALA A 83 -9.23 3.56 -0.81
C ALA A 83 -10.61 3.32 -0.23
N ALA A 84 -10.66 2.89 1.04
CA ALA A 84 -11.86 2.90 1.86
C ALA A 84 -11.86 4.16 2.72
N LEU A 85 -13.01 4.81 2.85
CA LEU A 85 -13.12 6.08 3.57
C LEU A 85 -13.75 5.89 4.94
N ASP A 86 -13.20 6.58 5.95
CA ASP A 86 -13.82 6.69 7.27
C ASP A 86 -14.99 7.72 7.27
N GLN A 87 -15.62 7.90 8.43
CA GLN A 87 -16.74 8.84 8.59
C GLN A 87 -16.37 10.31 8.34
N GLN A 88 -15.07 10.65 8.38
CA GLN A 88 -14.53 11.97 8.08
C GLN A 88 -14.03 12.09 6.62
N GLY A 89 -14.24 11.05 5.80
CA GLY A 89 -13.82 11.01 4.40
C GLY A 89 -12.32 10.75 4.20
N ARG A 90 -11.58 10.32 5.23
CA ARG A 90 -10.14 10.01 5.14
C ARG A 90 -9.94 8.57 4.68
N SER A 91 -8.91 8.35 3.87
CA SER A 91 -8.52 7.00 3.47
C SER A 91 -7.96 6.21 4.66
N SER A 92 -8.35 4.94 4.78
CA SER A 92 -7.91 4.04 5.85
C SER A 92 -7.70 2.62 5.32
N PHE A 93 -6.46 2.17 5.40
CA PHE A 93 -6.11 0.81 5.01
C PHE A 93 -6.79 -0.26 5.88
N GLN A 94 -6.98 0.00 7.17
CA GLN A 94 -7.72 -0.91 8.06
C GLN A 94 -9.19 -1.09 7.64
N LEU A 95 -9.84 -0.01 7.19
CA LEU A 95 -11.19 -0.11 6.64
C LEU A 95 -11.20 -0.87 5.31
N LEU A 96 -10.21 -0.62 4.46
CA LEU A 96 -10.07 -1.34 3.20
C LEU A 96 -9.87 -2.85 3.41
N GLN A 97 -9.07 -3.25 4.40
CA GLN A 97 -8.91 -4.65 4.81
C GLN A 97 -10.21 -5.28 5.33
N SER A 98 -11.10 -4.47 5.88
CA SER A 98 -12.40 -4.90 6.38
C SER A 98 -13.50 -4.88 5.31
N TYR A 99 -13.19 -4.40 4.10
CA TYR A 99 -14.14 -4.36 2.98
C TYR A 99 -14.56 -5.78 2.59
N GLY A 100 -15.85 -5.97 2.32
CA GLY A 100 -16.41 -7.31 2.09
C GLY A 100 -16.81 -8.06 3.38
N ILE A 101 -16.24 -7.70 4.53
CA ILE A 101 -16.61 -8.23 5.84
C ILE A 101 -17.61 -7.29 6.55
N ARG A 102 -17.37 -6.00 6.49
CA ARG A 102 -18.24 -4.94 7.03
C ARG A 102 -19.06 -4.33 5.89
N LYS A 103 -20.37 -4.24 6.08
CA LYS A 103 -21.26 -3.54 5.12
C LYS A 103 -21.13 -2.02 5.28
N GLY A 104 -21.37 -1.29 4.18
CA GLY A 104 -21.48 0.17 4.22
C GLY A 104 -20.17 0.95 4.23
N ILE A 105 -19.02 0.30 4.03
CA ILE A 105 -17.74 1.03 3.88
C ILE A 105 -17.72 1.72 2.51
N PRO A 106 -17.60 3.07 2.45
CA PRO A 106 -17.42 3.78 1.20
C PRO A 106 -16.09 3.40 0.55
N LEU A 107 -16.13 3.01 -0.72
CA LEU A 107 -14.97 2.64 -1.51
C LEU A 107 -14.82 3.59 -2.68
N VAL A 108 -13.62 4.13 -2.88
CA VAL A 108 -13.30 5.09 -3.93
C VAL A 108 -12.03 4.67 -4.66
N TYR A 109 -12.02 4.85 -5.97
CA TYR A 109 -10.81 4.79 -6.79
C TYR A 109 -10.36 6.21 -7.11
N TYR A 110 -9.25 6.64 -6.54
CA TYR A 110 -8.62 7.93 -6.80
C TYR A 110 -7.63 7.81 -7.96
N ALA A 111 -8.04 8.23 -9.15
CA ALA A 111 -7.14 8.26 -10.30
C ALA A 111 -6.24 9.50 -10.25
N PHE A 112 -4.94 9.31 -10.39
CA PHE A 112 -3.93 10.38 -10.32
C PHE A 112 -3.05 10.47 -11.57
N ASP A 113 -3.18 9.54 -12.53
CA ASP A 113 -2.51 9.62 -13.84
C ASP A 113 -3.32 8.88 -14.93
N LEU A 114 -3.13 9.31 -16.19
CA LEU A 114 -3.74 8.73 -17.38
C LEU A 114 -2.63 8.31 -18.34
N LEU A 115 -2.51 7.01 -18.58
CA LEU A 115 -1.40 6.43 -19.32
C LEU A 115 -1.72 6.19 -20.80
N SER A 116 -2.98 5.96 -21.11
CA SER A 116 -3.47 5.85 -22.49
C SER A 116 -4.93 6.29 -22.59
N LEU A 117 -5.32 6.79 -23.75
CA LEU A 117 -6.69 7.23 -24.06
C LEU A 117 -7.01 6.90 -25.52
N ASP A 118 -8.08 6.12 -25.77
CA ASP A 118 -8.59 5.73 -27.07
C ASP A 118 -7.49 5.29 -28.06
N GLY A 119 -6.58 4.44 -27.58
CA GLY A 119 -5.47 3.87 -28.34
C GLY A 119 -4.20 4.73 -28.37
N THR A 120 -4.25 5.98 -27.89
CA THR A 120 -3.08 6.86 -27.81
C THR A 120 -2.30 6.61 -26.53
N ASP A 121 -1.00 6.34 -26.61
CA ASP A 121 -0.08 6.26 -25.47
C ASP A 121 0.30 7.68 -25.03
N LEU A 122 0.01 8.01 -23.77
CA LEU A 122 0.24 9.33 -23.20
C LEU A 122 1.51 9.39 -22.33
N ARG A 123 2.21 8.28 -22.11
CA ARG A 123 3.31 8.19 -21.13
C ARG A 123 4.49 9.11 -21.44
N SER A 124 4.69 9.47 -22.71
CA SER A 124 5.72 10.41 -23.13
C SER A 124 5.31 11.88 -23.03
N GLN A 125 4.05 12.18 -22.70
CA GLN A 125 3.57 13.54 -22.49
C GLN A 125 3.92 14.03 -21.08
N PRO A 126 4.06 15.35 -20.86
CA PRO A 126 4.20 15.96 -19.55
C PRO A 126 3.04 15.58 -18.61
N LEU A 127 3.33 15.38 -17.32
CA LEU A 127 2.33 15.02 -16.32
C LEU A 127 1.12 15.97 -16.30
N VAL A 128 1.35 17.28 -16.44
CA VAL A 128 0.28 18.30 -16.42
C VAL A 128 -0.73 18.07 -17.54
N GLU A 129 -0.28 17.70 -18.74
CA GLU A 129 -1.14 17.42 -19.90
C GLU A 129 -1.96 16.14 -19.68
N ARG A 130 -1.31 15.07 -19.19
CA ARG A 130 -2.00 13.82 -18.84
C ARG A 130 -3.08 14.03 -17.78
N ARG A 131 -2.79 14.85 -16.77
CA ARG A 131 -3.72 15.18 -15.68
C ARG A 131 -4.89 16.05 -16.15
N GLU A 132 -4.65 16.99 -17.08
CA GLU A 132 -5.71 17.78 -17.67
C GLU A 132 -6.70 16.89 -18.44
N LEU A 133 -6.20 15.94 -19.24
CA LEU A 133 -7.02 14.95 -19.94
C LEU A 133 -7.78 14.06 -18.93
N LEU A 134 -7.11 13.61 -17.87
CA LEU A 134 -7.73 12.81 -16.79
C LEU A 134 -8.85 13.58 -16.09
N SER A 135 -8.64 14.83 -15.71
CA SER A 135 -9.64 15.68 -15.09
C SER A 135 -10.88 15.85 -15.99
N LYS A 136 -10.67 16.12 -17.29
CA LYS A 136 -11.76 16.20 -18.28
C LYS A 136 -12.55 14.89 -18.41
N LEU A 137 -11.83 13.76 -18.44
CA LEU A 137 -12.41 12.42 -18.52
C LEU A 137 -13.32 12.12 -17.32
N LEU A 138 -12.88 12.51 -16.12
CA LEU A 138 -13.57 12.17 -14.88
C LEU A 138 -14.66 13.16 -14.44
N LYS A 139 -14.88 14.27 -15.15
CA LYS A 139 -15.93 15.26 -14.81
C LYS A 139 -17.33 14.66 -14.65
N GLN A 140 -17.63 13.60 -15.38
CA GLN A 140 -18.93 12.92 -15.37
C GLN A 140 -18.80 11.45 -14.95
N ALA A 141 -17.72 11.12 -14.25
CA ALA A 141 -17.53 9.77 -13.71
C ALA A 141 -18.47 9.52 -12.51
N PRO A 142 -18.80 8.25 -12.22
CA PRO A 142 -19.50 7.88 -11.00
C PRO A 142 -18.77 8.40 -9.74
N GLU A 143 -19.52 8.71 -8.68
CA GLU A 143 -19.01 9.32 -7.44
C GLU A 143 -17.86 8.55 -6.77
N ASN A 144 -17.77 7.26 -6.99
CA ASN A 144 -16.71 6.39 -6.46
C ASN A 144 -15.47 6.31 -7.36
N ILE A 145 -15.44 7.06 -8.48
CA ILE A 145 -14.25 7.25 -9.32
C ILE A 145 -13.90 8.73 -9.26
N LYS A 146 -12.82 9.08 -8.58
CA LYS A 146 -12.45 10.47 -8.31
C LYS A 146 -11.09 10.82 -8.90
N PHE A 147 -10.97 12.05 -9.33
CA PHE A 147 -9.67 12.65 -9.65
C PHE A 147 -8.90 12.95 -8.37
N SER A 148 -7.62 12.67 -8.34
CA SER A 148 -6.73 13.09 -7.25
C SER A 148 -6.38 14.56 -7.45
N GLU A 149 -7.02 15.42 -6.67
CA GLU A 149 -6.85 16.86 -6.81
C GLU A 149 -5.44 17.31 -6.41
N GLU A 150 -4.98 18.38 -7.06
CA GLU A 150 -3.75 19.06 -6.68
C GLU A 150 -4.02 19.93 -5.44
N LEU A 151 -3.18 19.77 -4.43
CA LEU A 151 -3.20 20.60 -3.24
C LEU A 151 -2.49 21.95 -3.52
N GLN A 152 -3.13 23.03 -3.14
CA GLN A 152 -2.60 24.39 -3.26
C GLN A 152 -2.08 24.88 -1.92
N GLY A 153 -0.96 25.61 -1.92
CA GLY A 153 -0.37 26.19 -0.71
C GLY A 153 1.16 26.07 -0.68
N THR A 154 1.75 26.69 0.32
CA THR A 154 3.17 26.54 0.63
C THR A 154 3.47 25.16 1.19
N LYS A 155 4.72 24.73 1.17
CA LYS A 155 5.19 23.47 1.75
C LYS A 155 4.75 23.34 3.22
N GLU A 156 4.86 24.40 3.99
CA GLU A 156 4.54 24.47 5.40
C GLU A 156 3.04 24.29 5.65
N GLU A 157 2.22 25.00 4.89
CA GLU A 157 0.74 24.88 4.95
C GLU A 157 0.29 23.46 4.58
N LEU A 158 0.82 22.90 3.50
CA LEU A 158 0.49 21.55 3.07
C LEU A 158 0.84 20.49 4.13
N LEU A 159 2.01 20.61 4.75
CA LEU A 159 2.43 19.72 5.85
C LEU A 159 1.59 19.91 7.10
N GLN A 160 1.20 21.15 7.43
CA GLN A 160 0.32 21.45 8.55
C GLN A 160 -1.07 20.83 8.35
N VAL A 161 -1.68 21.07 7.19
CA VAL A 161 -2.97 20.47 6.82
C VAL A 161 -2.91 18.96 6.86
N ALA A 162 -1.88 18.36 6.27
CA ALA A 162 -1.73 16.91 6.26
C ALA A 162 -1.58 16.31 7.67
N ARG A 163 -0.91 16.99 8.61
CA ARG A 163 -0.84 16.58 10.02
C ARG A 163 -2.18 16.76 10.74
N GLN A 164 -2.86 17.89 10.54
CA GLN A 164 -4.15 18.19 11.16
C GLN A 164 -5.23 17.17 10.75
N PHE A 165 -5.24 16.75 9.49
CA PHE A 165 -6.18 15.76 8.98
C PHE A 165 -5.67 14.32 9.13
N HIS A 166 -4.55 14.09 9.80
CA HIS A 166 -3.95 12.77 10.02
C HIS A 166 -3.77 11.97 8.72
N LEU A 167 -3.36 12.64 7.64
CA LEU A 167 -3.07 11.99 6.37
C LEU A 167 -1.81 11.12 6.48
N GLU A 168 -1.71 10.07 5.69
CA GLU A 168 -0.52 9.20 5.64
C GLU A 168 0.74 9.99 5.21
N GLY A 169 0.55 10.98 4.33
CA GLY A 169 1.60 11.80 3.80
C GLY A 169 1.18 12.58 2.55
N LEU A 170 2.17 13.05 1.82
CA LEU A 170 2.01 13.78 0.57
C LEU A 170 2.85 13.16 -0.53
N ILE A 171 2.37 13.27 -1.77
CA ILE A 171 3.10 12.94 -2.99
C ILE A 171 3.40 14.25 -3.71
N ALA A 172 4.66 14.46 -4.07
CA ALA A 172 5.04 15.53 -4.98
C ALA A 172 5.46 14.92 -6.32
N LYS A 173 4.96 15.49 -7.42
CA LYS A 173 5.21 15.03 -8.78
C LYS A 173 5.76 16.19 -9.61
N ARG A 174 6.84 15.97 -10.35
CA ARG A 174 7.42 17.00 -11.24
C ARG A 174 6.47 17.24 -12.41
N ARG A 175 6.00 18.49 -12.58
CA ARG A 175 4.96 18.87 -13.57
C ARG A 175 5.26 18.44 -15.00
N GLY A 176 6.50 18.60 -15.45
CA GLY A 176 6.93 18.23 -16.79
C GLY A 176 7.40 16.78 -16.95
N SER A 177 7.18 15.89 -15.95
CA SER A 177 7.71 14.53 -16.04
C SER A 177 6.89 13.62 -16.97
N ASN A 178 7.59 12.77 -17.71
CA ASN A 178 7.00 11.62 -18.38
C ASN A 178 6.59 10.56 -17.35
N TYR A 179 5.76 9.59 -17.77
CA TYR A 179 5.48 8.42 -16.97
C TYR A 179 6.54 7.34 -17.21
N GLU A 180 7.45 7.18 -16.28
CA GLU A 180 8.59 6.25 -16.36
C GLU A 180 8.20 4.90 -15.77
N ALA A 181 7.55 4.07 -16.57
CA ALA A 181 7.04 2.77 -16.16
C ALA A 181 8.11 1.91 -15.46
N GLY A 182 7.78 1.35 -14.28
CA GLY A 182 8.66 0.50 -13.49
C GLY A 182 9.82 1.23 -12.79
N ARG A 183 10.03 2.53 -13.03
CA ARG A 183 11.18 3.27 -12.52
C ARG A 183 10.87 4.06 -11.24
N ARG A 184 11.91 4.33 -10.49
CA ARG A 184 11.94 5.22 -9.31
C ARG A 184 12.96 6.33 -9.56
N SER A 185 12.69 7.17 -10.52
CA SER A 185 13.63 8.20 -11.02
C SER A 185 13.77 9.42 -10.10
N GLY A 186 12.83 9.59 -9.14
CA GLY A 186 12.74 10.80 -8.32
C GLY A 186 11.87 11.90 -8.95
N ALA A 187 11.33 11.70 -10.15
CA ALA A 187 10.34 12.62 -10.72
C ALA A 187 9.02 12.61 -9.91
N TRP A 188 8.76 11.53 -9.18
CA TRP A 188 7.75 11.45 -8.14
C TRP A 188 8.42 11.19 -6.80
N VAL A 189 8.04 11.91 -5.76
CA VAL A 189 8.54 11.71 -4.40
C VAL A 189 7.37 11.61 -3.41
N LYS A 190 7.57 10.83 -2.33
CA LYS A 190 6.61 10.68 -1.24
C LYS A 190 7.23 11.19 0.07
N VAL A 191 6.48 12.01 0.80
CA VAL A 191 6.80 12.43 2.16
C VAL A 191 5.76 11.81 3.09
N LYS A 192 6.19 10.87 3.92
CA LYS A 192 5.32 10.21 4.90
C LYS A 192 5.28 11.03 6.18
N LEU A 193 4.09 11.23 6.74
CA LEU A 193 3.87 11.89 8.03
C LEU A 193 3.65 10.89 9.15
N THR A 194 3.31 9.66 8.81
CA THR A 194 3.22 8.51 9.73
C THR A 194 4.35 7.54 9.41
N GLN A 195 4.88 6.90 10.44
CA GLN A 195 5.85 5.82 10.25
C GLN A 195 5.06 4.53 9.97
N GLU A 196 4.84 4.26 8.71
CA GLU A 196 4.21 3.03 8.23
C GLU A 196 5.06 2.37 7.17
N GLN A 197 5.25 1.07 7.32
CA GLN A 197 6.05 0.28 6.39
C GLN A 197 5.52 -1.14 6.31
N GLU A 198 5.79 -1.80 5.18
CA GLU A 198 5.53 -3.22 5.03
C GLU A 198 6.63 -4.03 5.73
N PHE A 199 6.22 -5.15 6.36
CA PHE A 199 7.12 -6.13 6.98
C PHE A 199 6.72 -7.54 6.61
N VAL A 200 7.70 -8.42 6.53
CA VAL A 200 7.48 -9.86 6.31
C VAL A 200 7.21 -10.54 7.65
N ILE A 201 6.18 -11.37 7.71
CA ILE A 201 5.87 -12.19 8.87
C ILE A 201 6.75 -13.45 8.82
N GLY A 202 7.57 -13.66 9.84
CA GLY A 202 8.44 -14.83 9.95
C GLY A 202 8.08 -15.77 11.12
N GLY A 203 7.12 -15.36 11.97
CA GLY A 203 6.66 -16.18 13.09
C GLY A 203 5.67 -15.45 13.99
N TYR A 204 5.30 -16.11 15.07
CA TYR A 204 4.46 -15.54 16.12
C TYR A 204 4.72 -16.16 17.48
N THR A 205 4.42 -15.42 18.54
CA THR A 205 4.47 -15.92 19.92
C THR A 205 3.15 -16.62 20.31
N PRO A 206 3.16 -17.55 21.26
CA PRO A 206 1.93 -18.09 21.81
C PRO A 206 1.07 -16.98 22.45
N PRO A 207 -0.24 -17.19 22.57
CA PRO A 207 -1.10 -16.25 23.25
C PRO A 207 -0.79 -16.17 24.75
N GLU A 208 -1.01 -14.99 25.34
CA GLU A 208 -0.85 -14.75 26.78
C GLU A 208 -2.16 -14.20 27.36
N GLY A 209 -2.47 -14.57 28.60
CA GLY A 209 -3.70 -14.18 29.28
C GLY A 209 -4.98 -14.71 28.60
N SER A 210 -5.96 -13.85 28.43
CA SER A 210 -7.26 -14.18 27.79
C SER A 210 -7.22 -14.14 26.26
N ARG A 211 -6.08 -13.83 25.65
CA ARG A 211 -5.95 -13.71 24.19
C ARG A 211 -6.07 -15.09 23.53
N LYS A 212 -6.80 -15.14 22.40
CA LYS A 212 -6.93 -16.33 21.57
C LYS A 212 -5.92 -16.29 20.41
N TYR A 213 -5.58 -17.46 19.86
CA TYR A 213 -4.79 -17.69 18.65
C TYR A 213 -3.29 -17.42 18.79
N LEU A 214 -2.85 -16.15 18.84
CA LEU A 214 -1.44 -15.77 18.93
C LEU A 214 -1.24 -14.53 19.83
N GLY A 215 -0.06 -14.41 20.42
CA GLY A 215 0.33 -13.27 21.25
C GLY A 215 0.77 -12.07 20.42
N ALA A 216 1.81 -12.21 19.64
CA ALA A 216 2.34 -11.18 18.77
C ALA A 216 2.92 -11.80 17.49
N LEU A 217 2.83 -11.09 16.37
CA LEU A 217 3.58 -11.42 15.16
C LEU A 217 5.06 -11.06 15.36
N LEU A 218 5.93 -11.86 14.78
CA LEU A 218 7.35 -11.59 14.64
C LEU A 218 7.59 -11.16 13.20
N VAL A 219 8.01 -9.91 13.02
CA VAL A 219 8.09 -9.28 11.71
C VAL A 219 9.50 -8.82 11.38
N GLY A 220 9.82 -8.75 10.10
CA GLY A 220 11.12 -8.32 9.62
C GLY A 220 11.11 -7.81 8.19
N TYR A 221 12.29 -7.54 7.66
CA TYR A 221 12.53 -7.05 6.32
C TYR A 221 13.75 -7.73 5.69
N TYR A 222 13.86 -7.72 4.37
CA TYR A 222 15.05 -8.25 3.71
C TYR A 222 16.15 -7.21 3.61
N GLY A 223 17.35 -7.60 4.04
CA GLY A 223 18.60 -6.88 3.83
C GLY A 223 19.64 -7.83 3.26
N GLN A 224 20.20 -7.52 2.10
CA GLN A 224 21.16 -8.40 1.41
C GLN A 224 20.67 -9.86 1.30
N ASP A 225 19.46 -10.05 0.80
CA ASP A 225 18.76 -11.34 0.65
C ASP A 225 18.51 -12.14 1.93
N ARG A 226 18.81 -11.59 3.10
CA ARG A 226 18.58 -12.21 4.40
C ARG A 226 17.42 -11.53 5.12
N LEU A 227 16.57 -12.33 5.77
CA LEU A 227 15.47 -11.79 6.57
C LEU A 227 15.98 -11.35 7.94
N LEU A 228 15.84 -10.07 8.25
CA LEU A 228 16.22 -9.45 9.51
C LEU A 228 14.97 -9.20 10.36
N PHE A 229 15.00 -9.63 11.61
CA PHE A 229 13.95 -9.33 12.59
C PHE A 229 13.92 -7.83 12.90
N ALA A 230 12.71 -7.26 12.93
CA ALA A 230 12.49 -5.84 13.19
C ALA A 230 11.59 -5.59 14.41
N GLY A 231 10.84 -6.58 14.90
CA GLY A 231 10.06 -6.38 16.10
C GLY A 231 8.89 -7.33 16.30
N ARG A 232 8.21 -7.13 17.45
CA ARG A 232 7.00 -7.86 17.86
C ARG A 232 5.79 -6.97 17.71
N VAL A 233 4.76 -7.43 17.00
CA VAL A 233 3.52 -6.69 16.77
C VAL A 233 2.39 -7.38 17.50
N GLY A 234 2.00 -6.81 18.63
CA GLY A 234 0.98 -7.38 19.52
C GLY A 234 -0.37 -6.66 19.49
N THR A 235 -0.54 -5.56 18.73
CA THR A 235 -1.74 -4.73 18.73
C THR A 235 -2.23 -4.45 17.31
N GLY A 236 -3.47 -3.93 17.17
CA GLY A 236 -4.06 -3.57 15.87
C GLY A 236 -4.94 -4.66 15.25
N PHE A 237 -5.14 -5.79 15.94
CA PHE A 237 -5.96 -6.90 15.45
C PHE A 237 -7.40 -6.78 15.94
N SER A 238 -8.39 -7.01 15.06
CA SER A 238 -9.71 -7.42 15.48
C SER A 238 -9.73 -8.94 15.69
N GLU A 239 -10.62 -9.47 16.52
CA GLU A 239 -10.72 -10.93 16.76
C GLU A 239 -10.88 -11.71 15.46
N LYS A 240 -11.73 -11.23 14.55
CA LYS A 240 -11.96 -11.87 13.25
C LYS A 240 -10.72 -11.86 12.37
N ALA A 241 -10.01 -10.71 12.29
CA ALA A 241 -8.77 -10.62 11.53
C ALA A 241 -7.69 -11.53 12.13
N LEU A 242 -7.62 -11.64 13.45
CA LEU A 242 -6.68 -12.49 14.15
C LEU A 242 -6.93 -13.98 13.86
N ALA A 243 -8.19 -14.42 13.84
CA ALA A 243 -8.56 -15.79 13.50
C ALA A 243 -8.15 -16.16 12.07
N VAL A 244 -8.53 -15.32 11.09
CA VAL A 244 -8.19 -15.53 9.67
C VAL A 244 -6.66 -15.55 9.45
N LEU A 245 -5.95 -14.62 10.10
CA LEU A 245 -4.50 -14.56 10.04
C LEU A 245 -3.86 -15.83 10.61
N TYR A 246 -4.34 -16.28 11.78
CA TYR A 246 -3.84 -17.49 12.44
C TYR A 246 -4.03 -18.73 11.58
N ASP A 247 -5.21 -18.92 10.98
CA ASP A 247 -5.50 -20.02 10.07
C ASP A 247 -4.56 -20.03 8.86
N GLY A 248 -4.28 -18.84 8.30
CA GLY A 248 -3.29 -18.69 7.23
C GLY A 248 -1.88 -19.08 7.67
N LEU A 249 -1.46 -18.64 8.87
CA LEU A 249 -0.13 -18.91 9.42
C LEU A 249 0.07 -20.42 9.74
N GLN A 250 -0.98 -21.13 10.16
CA GLN A 250 -0.90 -22.57 10.41
C GLN A 250 -0.49 -23.37 9.16
N LYS A 251 -0.94 -22.94 7.98
CA LYS A 251 -0.68 -23.63 6.70
C LYS A 251 0.76 -23.50 6.21
N ILE A 252 1.50 -22.51 6.71
CA ILE A 252 2.86 -22.20 6.28
C ILE A 252 3.90 -22.31 7.42
N ARG A 253 3.62 -23.17 8.41
CA ARG A 253 4.56 -23.41 9.52
C ARG A 253 5.86 -24.03 9.04
N ARG A 254 6.93 -23.66 9.70
CA ARG A 254 8.28 -24.23 9.49
C ARG A 254 8.96 -24.55 10.83
N SER A 255 9.94 -25.43 10.80
CA SER A 255 10.65 -25.89 12.00
C SER A 255 11.75 -24.94 12.48
N THR A 256 12.30 -24.12 11.58
CA THR A 256 13.48 -23.28 11.87
C THR A 256 13.12 -21.79 11.80
N CYS A 257 13.81 -20.97 12.60
CA CYS A 257 13.71 -19.53 12.57
C CYS A 257 14.16 -18.98 11.21
N PRO A 258 13.36 -18.12 10.53
CA PRO A 258 13.76 -17.50 9.28
C PRO A 258 14.64 -16.26 9.45
N PHE A 259 14.71 -15.69 10.66
CA PHE A 259 15.47 -14.47 10.92
C PHE A 259 16.92 -14.78 11.25
N VAL A 260 17.86 -14.10 10.59
CA VAL A 260 19.31 -14.37 10.78
C VAL A 260 19.93 -13.62 11.94
N ASN A 261 19.29 -12.59 12.47
CA ASN A 261 19.73 -11.78 13.60
C ASN A 261 19.09 -12.18 14.94
N LEU A 262 18.43 -13.34 15.00
CA LEU A 262 17.93 -13.95 16.24
C LEU A 262 18.78 -15.17 16.62
N PRO A 263 18.92 -15.50 17.92
CA PRO A 263 18.36 -14.80 19.09
C PRO A 263 19.09 -13.49 19.42
N GLU A 264 18.38 -12.58 20.06
CA GLU A 264 19.00 -11.39 20.65
C GLU A 264 19.76 -11.74 21.92
N ARG A 265 20.90 -11.11 22.13
CA ARG A 265 21.76 -11.38 23.31
C ARG A 265 21.13 -10.94 24.63
N ARG A 266 20.25 -9.94 24.60
CA ARG A 266 19.55 -9.38 25.77
C ARG A 266 18.09 -9.11 25.42
N THR A 267 17.24 -9.03 26.45
CA THR A 267 15.81 -8.74 26.30
C THR A 267 15.49 -7.31 25.84
N GLY A 268 16.53 -6.51 25.51
CA GLY A 268 16.38 -5.10 25.15
C GLY A 268 15.90 -4.22 26.33
N ARG A 269 15.95 -2.90 26.17
CA ARG A 269 15.62 -1.92 27.22
C ARG A 269 14.17 -2.03 27.72
N TRP A 270 13.28 -2.67 26.95
CA TRP A 270 11.85 -2.78 27.23
C TRP A 270 11.36 -4.23 27.43
N GLY A 271 12.26 -5.19 27.59
CA GLY A 271 11.90 -6.60 27.81
C GLY A 271 11.26 -7.31 26.62
N LEU A 272 11.30 -6.72 25.42
CA LEU A 272 10.60 -7.21 24.22
C LEU A 272 11.48 -8.08 23.32
N GLY A 273 12.75 -8.26 23.67
CA GLY A 273 13.71 -9.02 22.87
C GLY A 273 13.38 -10.51 22.75
N ILE A 274 13.69 -11.09 21.60
CA ILE A 274 13.53 -12.53 21.32
C ILE A 274 14.80 -13.26 21.68
N THR A 275 14.94 -13.63 22.97
CA THR A 275 16.07 -14.43 23.47
C THR A 275 15.93 -15.90 23.07
N ALA A 276 16.99 -16.68 23.20
CA ALA A 276 16.98 -18.13 22.95
C ALA A 276 15.85 -18.87 23.70
N THR A 277 15.53 -18.42 24.92
CA THR A 277 14.46 -19.00 25.73
C THR A 277 13.08 -18.66 25.12
N VAL A 278 12.87 -17.42 24.68
CA VAL A 278 11.62 -17.00 24.03
C VAL A 278 11.45 -17.72 22.68
N MET A 279 12.53 -17.88 21.91
CA MET A 279 12.50 -18.59 20.62
C MET A 279 11.93 -20.01 20.70
N LYS A 280 12.22 -20.74 21.79
CA LYS A 280 11.70 -22.11 22.00
C LYS A 280 10.16 -22.19 22.06
N ARG A 281 9.53 -21.07 22.39
CA ARG A 281 8.05 -20.94 22.50
C ARG A 281 7.42 -20.36 21.25
N CYS A 282 8.22 -19.80 20.32
CA CYS A 282 7.73 -19.21 19.09
C CYS A 282 7.35 -20.27 18.06
N THR A 283 6.36 -19.97 17.26
CA THR A 283 6.05 -20.73 16.05
C THR A 283 6.57 -19.96 14.86
N TRP A 284 7.41 -20.61 14.04
CA TRP A 284 7.99 -20.03 12.84
C TRP A 284 7.15 -20.36 11.63
N VAL A 285 7.16 -19.47 10.64
CA VAL A 285 6.42 -19.63 9.38
C VAL A 285 7.30 -19.28 8.19
N GLU A 286 6.96 -19.84 7.03
CA GLU A 286 7.59 -19.45 5.77
C GLU A 286 7.37 -17.95 5.52
N PRO A 287 8.42 -17.17 5.20
CA PRO A 287 8.37 -15.72 5.08
C PRO A 287 7.72 -15.30 3.76
N MET A 288 6.44 -15.60 3.63
CA MET A 288 5.63 -15.36 2.42
C MET A 288 4.61 -14.23 2.62
N LEU A 289 4.09 -14.05 3.84
CA LEU A 289 3.07 -13.06 4.14
C LEU A 289 3.69 -11.72 4.48
N VAL A 290 3.12 -10.65 3.91
CA VAL A 290 3.52 -9.27 4.14
C VAL A 290 2.42 -8.55 4.93
N ALA A 291 2.81 -7.82 5.97
CA ALA A 291 1.93 -7.01 6.80
C ALA A 291 2.27 -5.53 6.69
N GLN A 292 1.25 -4.67 6.66
CA GLN A 292 1.38 -3.23 6.87
C GLN A 292 1.42 -2.97 8.37
N ILE A 293 2.49 -2.31 8.84
CA ILE A 293 2.72 -1.98 10.24
C ILE A 293 2.92 -0.48 10.39
N LYS A 294 2.14 0.12 11.29
CA LYS A 294 2.36 1.48 11.79
C LYS A 294 3.24 1.42 13.03
N PHE A 295 4.17 2.34 13.18
CA PHE A 295 5.06 2.40 14.34
C PHE A 295 5.50 3.85 14.60
N THR A 296 5.97 4.13 15.81
CA THR A 296 6.39 5.48 16.18
C THR A 296 7.74 5.85 15.57
N GLU A 297 8.71 4.96 15.71
CA GLU A 297 10.09 5.18 15.23
C GLU A 297 10.88 3.87 15.17
N TRP A 298 11.99 3.87 14.47
CA TRP A 298 13.03 2.85 14.61
C TRP A 298 13.87 3.15 15.83
N THR A 299 14.10 2.15 16.67
CA THR A 299 15.06 2.26 17.78
C THR A 299 16.50 2.16 17.28
N ASP A 300 17.48 2.54 18.11
CA ASP A 300 18.91 2.47 17.76
C ASP A 300 19.39 1.03 17.45
N ASP A 301 18.76 0.04 18.08
CA ASP A 301 18.97 -1.40 17.85
C ASP A 301 18.22 -1.92 16.62
N GLY A 302 17.59 -1.05 15.84
CA GLY A 302 16.93 -1.41 14.58
C GLY A 302 15.61 -2.13 14.75
N GLN A 303 14.90 -1.91 15.87
CA GLN A 303 13.59 -2.46 16.13
C GLN A 303 12.48 -1.40 16.02
N LEU A 304 11.24 -1.86 15.91
CA LEU A 304 10.04 -1.02 15.83
C LEU A 304 9.57 -0.63 17.24
N ARG A 305 9.36 0.68 17.46
CA ARG A 305 8.73 1.17 18.69
C ARG A 305 7.23 1.27 18.51
N GLN A 306 6.48 0.70 19.47
CA GLN A 306 5.00 0.70 19.48
C GLN A 306 4.36 0.26 18.15
N PRO A 307 4.75 -0.89 17.58
CA PRO A 307 4.21 -1.32 16.31
C PRO A 307 2.75 -1.77 16.43
N VAL A 308 1.95 -1.39 15.43
CA VAL A 308 0.51 -1.67 15.32
C VAL A 308 0.25 -2.33 13.96
N PHE A 309 -0.42 -3.47 13.96
CA PHE A 309 -0.84 -4.16 12.75
C PHE A 309 -1.99 -3.39 12.08
N LEU A 310 -1.84 -3.07 10.80
CA LEU A 310 -2.88 -2.44 10.00
C LEU A 310 -3.61 -3.44 9.09
N GLY A 311 -2.90 -4.44 8.58
CA GLY A 311 -3.49 -5.45 7.69
C GLY A 311 -2.45 -6.24 6.91
N LEU A 312 -2.90 -7.28 6.19
CA LEU A 312 -2.06 -8.04 5.25
C LEU A 312 -1.97 -7.30 3.89
N ARG A 313 -0.84 -7.46 3.23
CA ARG A 313 -0.57 -6.92 1.90
C ARG A 313 -0.46 -8.05 0.87
N SER A 314 -1.60 -8.51 0.37
CA SER A 314 -1.65 -9.54 -0.69
C SER A 314 -1.08 -9.09 -2.04
N ASP A 315 -0.93 -7.77 -2.21
CA ASP A 315 -0.36 -7.10 -3.39
C ASP A 315 1.17 -6.98 -3.35
N LYS A 316 1.84 -7.49 -2.30
CA LYS A 316 3.30 -7.36 -2.11
C LYS A 316 3.99 -8.72 -2.08
N HIS A 317 5.15 -8.79 -2.72
CA HIS A 317 6.04 -9.95 -2.60
C HIS A 317 7.01 -9.75 -1.42
N ALA A 318 7.12 -10.78 -0.59
CA ALA A 318 7.94 -10.73 0.63
C ALA A 318 9.40 -10.35 0.36
N ARG A 319 10.01 -10.89 -0.70
CA ARG A 319 11.41 -10.58 -1.09
C ARG A 319 11.64 -9.11 -1.47
N GLY A 320 10.60 -8.39 -1.83
CA GLY A 320 10.68 -6.96 -2.15
C GLY A 320 10.51 -6.04 -0.94
N VAL A 321 10.34 -6.59 0.26
CA VAL A 321 10.17 -5.81 1.50
C VAL A 321 11.54 -5.51 2.09
N VAL A 322 11.95 -4.27 2.01
CA VAL A 322 13.23 -3.76 2.54
C VAL A 322 12.96 -2.64 3.54
N ARG A 323 13.95 -2.33 4.40
CA ARG A 323 13.85 -1.17 5.30
C ARG A 323 13.84 0.13 4.50
N GLU A 324 12.83 0.96 4.75
CA GLU A 324 12.66 2.30 4.14
C GLU A 324 13.28 3.40 5.00
#